data_e545433ff983f8a2251f14cf927b379d
#
_entry.id   e545433ff983f8a2251f14cf927b379d
#
_cell.length_a   1.000
_cell.length_b   1.000
_cell.length_c   1.000
_cell.angle_alpha   90.00
_cell.angle_beta   90.00
_cell.angle_gamma   90.00
#
_symmetry.space_group_name_H-M   'P 1'
#
loop_
_entity.id
_entity.type
_entity.pdbx_description
1 polymer ?
#
loop_
_entity_poly.entity_id
_entity_poly.type
_entity_poly.pdbx_seq_one_letter_code
_entity_poly.pdbx_strand_id
1 'polypeptide(L)'
;MSEGRVRSRRSEALPATGEPPAGPGEDPTASAATTPADDVVDRDPVVVVGVGQVADAVRAGLGAAEASPVDALVWPAGARRLVVVAPAGEFGTPRARTDAEQRARLALLGRRAGEAAVAAGIEHVVAVSSAAVHGASPERGVIDDDDPVAPDDGPGFAGDLVAFEDALREALGGVPLALVRPAVVVGPGVDTVLTRHFEAPRLLTVRGGGRTWQLVHVDDVVGAVRVALDQGLVGGLTAGPVRDGEPDALDSETVAAAAGMRTVQLPPATAFGTAERLHRVGALPSPANDLAFVVHPWSVSARRLHDAGWRPEWSGAAALEVLLAEVRGRTGVGGRRFGGRDAAALGAAGAAVAVLGTAAVWRQARSRRP
;
A
#
# COMPACT_ATOMS: atom_id res chain seq x y z
N MET A 1 -28.00 58.09 31.31
CA MET A 1 -27.54 59.29 30.57
C MET A 1 -26.77 58.73 29.40
N SER A 2 -27.26 58.70 28.32
CA SER A 2 -27.79 59.39 27.15
C SER A 2 -27.52 58.50 25.97
N GLU A 3 -28.45 57.84 25.35
CA GLU A 3 -29.36 58.19 24.22
C GLU A 3 -28.66 58.75 22.99
N GLY A 4 -28.99 58.15 21.84
CA GLY A 4 -28.88 58.73 20.51
C GLY A 4 -28.72 57.69 19.41
N ARG A 5 -29.71 57.07 18.93
CA ARG A 5 -30.71 57.35 17.87
C ARG A 5 -30.22 57.09 16.44
N VAL A 6 -30.68 56.01 15.87
CA VAL A 6 -31.38 55.77 14.58
C VAL A 6 -31.32 56.91 13.53
N ARG A 7 -30.94 56.55 12.30
CA ARG A 7 -31.65 57.01 11.07
C ARG A 7 -31.48 56.04 9.89
N SER A 8 -32.63 55.56 9.45
CA SER A 8 -32.97 54.92 8.19
C SER A 8 -33.06 55.99 7.08
N ARG A 9 -32.76 55.63 5.83
CA ARG A 9 -33.40 56.12 4.56
C ARG A 9 -32.87 55.28 3.41
N ARG A 10 -33.75 54.54 2.81
CA ARG A 10 -34.65 54.65 1.62
C ARG A 10 -33.90 54.37 0.32
N SER A 11 -34.27 53.31 -0.22
CA SER A 11 -34.89 52.96 -1.51
C SER A 11 -34.95 54.07 -2.55
N GLU A 12 -34.36 53.84 -3.73
CA GLU A 12 -34.82 54.44 -4.98
C GLU A 12 -34.66 53.45 -6.15
N ALA A 13 -35.74 53.43 -6.95
CA ALA A 13 -36.00 52.43 -7.98
C ALA A 13 -35.57 52.92 -9.36
N LEU A 14 -35.32 51.96 -10.23
CA LEU A 14 -35.27 51.89 -11.70
C LEU A 14 -35.71 53.12 -12.51
N PRO A 15 -35.16 53.28 -13.77
CA PRO A 15 -36.02 52.93 -14.88
C PRO A 15 -35.37 52.01 -15.97
N ALA A 16 -36.29 51.37 -16.68
CA ALA A 16 -36.10 50.48 -17.80
C ALA A 16 -35.92 51.24 -19.14
N THR A 17 -35.60 50.47 -20.15
CA THR A 17 -35.79 50.54 -21.59
C THR A 17 -34.62 51.02 -22.47
N GLY A 18 -34.34 50.16 -23.46
CA GLY A 18 -33.49 50.45 -24.61
C GLY A 18 -33.13 49.18 -25.39
N GLU A 19 -34.05 48.78 -26.27
CA GLU A 19 -33.81 47.68 -27.23
C GLU A 19 -32.95 48.19 -28.40
N PRO A 20 -31.92 47.45 -28.88
CA PRO A 20 -31.10 47.85 -30.02
C PRO A 20 -31.58 47.24 -31.34
N PRO A 21 -31.22 47.84 -32.50
CA PRO A 21 -31.67 47.41 -33.80
C PRO A 21 -30.86 46.22 -34.36
N ALA A 22 -31.53 45.39 -35.16
CA ALA A 22 -30.97 44.30 -35.93
C ALA A 22 -30.01 44.79 -37.03
N GLY A 23 -28.89 44.12 -37.18
CA GLY A 23 -27.95 44.19 -38.29
C GLY A 23 -27.64 42.79 -38.86
N PRO A 24 -27.14 42.68 -40.11
CA PRO A 24 -27.47 41.57 -40.99
C PRO A 24 -26.59 40.33 -40.84
N GLY A 25 -27.15 39.21 -41.33
CA GLY A 25 -26.67 37.86 -41.18
C GLY A 25 -25.24 37.60 -41.68
N GLU A 26 -24.59 36.74 -40.94
CA GLU A 26 -23.42 35.97 -41.41
C GLU A 26 -23.72 34.47 -41.30
N ASP A 27 -23.37 33.77 -42.38
CA ASP A 27 -23.52 32.33 -42.57
C ASP A 27 -22.85 31.47 -41.46
N PRO A 28 -23.48 30.41 -40.96
CA PRO A 28 -22.82 29.47 -40.12
C PRO A 28 -22.12 28.37 -40.96
N THR A 29 -20.93 28.64 -41.47
CA THR A 29 -20.03 27.57 -41.80
C THR A 29 -19.43 27.06 -40.51
N ALA A 30 -20.05 26.02 -39.97
CA ALA A 30 -19.56 25.28 -38.85
C ALA A 30 -18.17 24.67 -39.19
N SER A 31 -17.13 25.29 -38.68
CA SER A 31 -15.86 24.65 -38.52
C SER A 31 -16.01 23.63 -37.38
N ALA A 32 -16.21 22.34 -37.75
CA ALA A 32 -16.10 21.26 -36.84
C ALA A 32 -14.67 21.27 -36.27
N ALA A 33 -14.52 21.74 -35.04
CA ALA A 33 -13.33 21.52 -34.27
C ALA A 33 -13.19 19.99 -34.11
N THR A 34 -12.31 19.41 -34.93
CA THR A 34 -11.85 18.04 -34.75
C THR A 34 -11.16 18.00 -33.40
N THR A 35 -11.82 17.44 -32.41
CA THR A 35 -11.18 17.00 -31.18
C THR A 35 -9.99 16.14 -31.62
N PRO A 36 -8.76 16.40 -31.19
CA PRO A 36 -7.67 15.49 -31.46
C PRO A 36 -8.08 14.14 -30.93
N ALA A 37 -8.18 13.15 -31.82
CA ALA A 37 -8.26 11.77 -31.43
C ALA A 37 -7.10 11.54 -30.46
N ASP A 38 -7.41 11.12 -29.25
CA ASP A 38 -6.42 10.57 -28.35
C ASP A 38 -5.54 9.62 -29.16
N ASP A 39 -4.26 9.95 -29.28
CA ASP A 39 -3.24 9.02 -29.72
C ASP A 39 -3.27 7.84 -28.75
N VAL A 40 -4.12 6.87 -29.03
CA VAL A 40 -4.02 5.53 -28.46
C VAL A 40 -2.72 4.98 -29.05
N VAL A 41 -1.62 5.30 -28.40
CA VAL A 41 -0.37 4.59 -28.61
C VAL A 41 -0.73 3.12 -28.43
N ASP A 42 -0.64 2.38 -29.52
CA ASP A 42 -0.88 0.94 -29.58
C ASP A 42 0.17 0.27 -28.69
N ARG A 43 -0.09 0.29 -27.38
CA ARG A 43 0.79 -0.33 -26.39
C ARG A 43 0.53 -1.82 -26.43
N ASP A 44 1.59 -2.61 -26.54
CA ASP A 44 1.49 -4.05 -26.43
C ASP A 44 0.64 -4.44 -25.20
N PRO A 45 -0.32 -5.36 -25.36
CA PRO A 45 -1.19 -5.74 -24.27
C PRO A 45 -0.37 -6.27 -23.08
N VAL A 46 -0.70 -5.76 -21.89
CA VAL A 46 -0.10 -6.16 -20.62
C VAL A 46 -1.02 -7.19 -19.95
N VAL A 47 -0.44 -8.28 -19.48
CA VAL A 47 -1.16 -9.27 -18.67
C VAL A 47 -0.83 -9.01 -17.20
N VAL A 48 -1.85 -9.00 -16.32
CA VAL A 48 -1.67 -8.84 -14.87
C VAL A 48 -2.14 -10.09 -14.16
N VAL A 49 -1.28 -10.69 -13.37
CA VAL A 49 -1.53 -11.86 -12.53
C VAL A 49 -1.44 -11.46 -11.07
N GLY A 50 -2.40 -11.86 -10.27
CA GLY A 50 -2.42 -11.58 -8.85
C GLY A 50 -3.84 -11.55 -8.30
N VAL A 51 -3.95 -11.53 -6.99
CA VAL A 51 -5.22 -11.43 -6.26
C VAL A 51 -5.10 -10.39 -5.16
N GLY A 52 -6.20 -9.73 -4.84
CA GLY A 52 -6.24 -8.69 -3.80
C GLY A 52 -6.32 -7.28 -4.38
N GLN A 53 -6.47 -6.30 -3.49
CA GLN A 53 -6.75 -4.92 -3.87
C GLN A 53 -5.62 -4.25 -4.66
N VAL A 54 -4.37 -4.58 -4.32
CA VAL A 54 -3.21 -4.05 -5.06
C VAL A 54 -3.20 -4.60 -6.49
N ALA A 55 -3.47 -5.90 -6.67
CA ALA A 55 -3.55 -6.51 -8.01
C ALA A 55 -4.71 -5.93 -8.82
N ASP A 56 -5.86 -5.68 -8.18
CA ASP A 56 -7.03 -5.10 -8.83
C ASP A 56 -6.75 -3.65 -9.26
N ALA A 57 -6.09 -2.85 -8.43
CA ALA A 57 -5.69 -1.48 -8.76
C ALA A 57 -4.67 -1.45 -9.92
N VAL A 58 -3.65 -2.32 -9.87
CA VAL A 58 -2.65 -2.43 -10.95
C VAL A 58 -3.32 -2.82 -12.27
N ARG A 59 -4.23 -3.79 -12.25
CA ARG A 59 -4.99 -4.21 -13.42
C ARG A 59 -5.82 -3.07 -14.01
N ALA A 60 -6.60 -2.39 -13.17
CA ALA A 60 -7.43 -1.26 -13.58
C ALA A 60 -6.59 -0.10 -14.11
N GLY A 61 -5.52 0.26 -13.41
CA GLY A 61 -4.67 1.38 -13.79
C GLY A 61 -3.83 1.15 -15.04
N LEU A 62 -3.52 -0.10 -15.39
CA LEU A 62 -2.85 -0.45 -16.65
C LEU A 62 -3.83 -0.69 -17.80
N GLY A 63 -5.14 -0.69 -17.57
CA GLY A 63 -6.14 -1.08 -18.57
C GLY A 63 -5.99 -2.52 -19.03
N ALA A 64 -5.42 -3.39 -18.18
CA ALA A 64 -5.15 -4.78 -18.52
C ALA A 64 -6.43 -5.60 -18.52
N ALA A 65 -6.49 -6.60 -19.41
CA ALA A 65 -7.57 -7.56 -19.43
C ALA A 65 -7.67 -8.29 -18.07
N GLU A 66 -8.86 -8.81 -17.77
CA GLU A 66 -9.11 -9.54 -16.54
C GLU A 66 -8.11 -10.70 -16.40
N ALA A 67 -7.35 -10.72 -15.32
CA ALA A 67 -6.37 -11.76 -15.10
C ALA A 67 -7.07 -13.04 -14.69
N SER A 68 -6.86 -14.08 -15.45
CA SER A 68 -7.18 -15.44 -15.06
C SER A 68 -6.21 -15.91 -13.96
N PRO A 69 -6.59 -16.89 -13.13
CA PRO A 69 -5.62 -17.56 -12.25
C PRO A 69 -4.40 -18.01 -13.06
N VAL A 70 -3.23 -18.02 -12.42
CA VAL A 70 -1.96 -18.44 -13.09
C VAL A 70 -2.10 -19.75 -13.86
N ASP A 71 -2.96 -20.66 -13.39
CA ASP A 71 -3.20 -21.97 -14.01
C ASP A 71 -4.11 -21.94 -15.27
N ALA A 72 -4.75 -20.80 -15.54
CA ALA A 72 -5.69 -20.64 -16.65
C ALA A 72 -5.46 -19.32 -17.38
N LEU A 73 -4.22 -18.88 -17.52
CA LEU A 73 -3.86 -17.65 -18.21
C LEU A 73 -4.25 -17.72 -19.68
N VAL A 74 -5.13 -16.81 -20.09
CA VAL A 74 -5.40 -16.54 -21.49
C VAL A 74 -4.53 -15.36 -21.90
N TRP A 75 -3.57 -15.60 -22.77
CA TRP A 75 -2.69 -14.57 -23.27
C TRP A 75 -3.36 -13.83 -24.44
N PRO A 76 -3.54 -12.51 -24.35
CA PRO A 76 -3.95 -11.72 -25.51
C PRO A 76 -2.92 -11.87 -26.63
N ALA A 77 -3.40 -11.86 -27.88
CA ALA A 77 -2.50 -11.90 -29.03
C ALA A 77 -1.53 -10.72 -28.98
N GLY A 78 -0.23 -11.00 -29.14
CA GLY A 78 0.82 -9.98 -29.07
C GLY A 78 1.23 -9.55 -27.68
N ALA A 79 0.75 -10.19 -26.61
CA ALA A 79 1.21 -9.89 -25.25
C ALA A 79 2.71 -10.21 -25.10
N ARG A 80 3.49 -9.19 -24.72
CA ARG A 80 4.95 -9.29 -24.50
C ARG A 80 5.35 -8.93 -23.09
N ARG A 81 4.42 -8.40 -22.29
CA ARG A 81 4.68 -7.89 -20.95
C ARG A 81 3.75 -8.53 -19.93
N LEU A 82 4.33 -8.95 -18.81
CA LEU A 82 3.60 -9.56 -17.69
C LEU A 82 3.84 -8.76 -16.42
N VAL A 83 2.78 -8.50 -15.66
CA VAL A 83 2.86 -8.01 -14.29
C VAL A 83 2.39 -9.09 -13.33
N VAL A 84 3.18 -9.40 -12.32
CA VAL A 84 2.84 -10.37 -11.27
C VAL A 84 2.75 -9.64 -9.93
N VAL A 85 1.58 -9.64 -9.30
CA VAL A 85 1.39 -8.98 -8.01
C VAL A 85 1.31 -10.04 -6.91
N ALA A 86 2.30 -10.04 -6.02
CA ALA A 86 2.31 -10.91 -4.85
C ALA A 86 1.48 -10.29 -3.72
N PRO A 87 0.66 -11.08 -3.00
CA PRO A 87 -0.07 -10.58 -1.83
C PRO A 87 0.89 -10.35 -0.65
N ALA A 88 1.23 -9.09 -0.40
CA ALA A 88 2.16 -8.68 0.65
C ALA A 88 1.48 -8.57 2.03
N GLY A 89 1.15 -9.71 2.63
CA GLY A 89 0.44 -9.74 3.92
C GLY A 89 -1.00 -9.26 3.87
N GLU A 90 -1.62 -9.25 2.68
CA GLU A 90 -3.00 -8.82 2.49
C GLU A 90 -4.01 -9.80 3.11
N PHE A 91 -5.00 -9.24 3.81
CA PHE A 91 -6.19 -9.96 4.25
C PHE A 91 -7.24 -10.00 3.12
N GLY A 92 -8.14 -10.99 3.18
CA GLY A 92 -9.12 -11.19 2.11
C GLY A 92 -8.58 -11.98 0.91
N THR A 93 -7.29 -12.19 0.81
CA THR A 93 -6.68 -13.14 -0.13
C THR A 93 -6.70 -14.55 0.45
N PRO A 94 -6.78 -15.60 -0.39
CA PRO A 94 -6.69 -16.96 0.10
C PRO A 94 -5.36 -17.18 0.84
N ARG A 95 -5.40 -17.64 2.09
CA ARG A 95 -4.25 -17.92 2.93
C ARG A 95 -4.19 -19.41 3.27
N ALA A 96 -2.99 -19.95 3.31
CA ALA A 96 -2.77 -21.32 3.77
C ALA A 96 -2.97 -21.45 5.30
N ARG A 97 -3.06 -22.70 5.78
CA ARG A 97 -3.32 -22.97 7.20
C ARG A 97 -2.09 -22.79 8.08
N THR A 98 -0.92 -23.03 7.52
CA THR A 98 0.37 -22.90 8.20
C THR A 98 1.27 -21.92 7.45
N ASP A 99 2.24 -21.34 8.16
CA ASP A 99 3.22 -20.43 7.56
C ASP A 99 4.07 -21.12 6.49
N ALA A 100 4.44 -22.39 6.69
CA ALA A 100 5.18 -23.18 5.70
C ALA A 100 4.37 -23.39 4.40
N GLU A 101 3.09 -23.72 4.52
CA GLU A 101 2.18 -23.84 3.36
C GLU A 101 1.98 -22.49 2.66
N GLN A 102 1.93 -21.40 3.41
CA GLN A 102 1.80 -20.06 2.85
C GLN A 102 3.04 -19.69 2.03
N ARG A 103 4.23 -19.92 2.56
CA ARG A 103 5.50 -19.73 1.85
C ARG A 103 5.56 -20.59 0.57
N ALA A 104 5.26 -21.88 0.68
CA ALA A 104 5.25 -22.78 -0.47
C ALA A 104 4.26 -22.32 -1.55
N ARG A 105 3.14 -21.75 -1.15
CA ARG A 105 2.13 -21.18 -2.05
C ARG A 105 2.66 -19.96 -2.79
N LEU A 106 3.35 -19.03 -2.11
CA LEU A 106 3.94 -17.85 -2.73
C LEU A 106 5.06 -18.25 -3.70
N ALA A 107 5.94 -19.18 -3.30
CA ALA A 107 6.96 -19.74 -4.17
C ALA A 107 6.35 -20.41 -5.42
N LEU A 108 5.24 -21.15 -5.24
CA LEU A 108 4.53 -21.78 -6.36
C LEU A 108 3.92 -20.72 -7.31
N LEU A 109 3.36 -19.61 -6.79
CA LEU A 109 2.88 -18.50 -7.60
C LEU A 109 4.02 -17.95 -8.47
N GLY A 110 5.16 -17.64 -7.88
CA GLY A 110 6.34 -17.14 -8.59
C GLY A 110 6.80 -18.08 -9.71
N ARG A 111 6.95 -19.37 -9.36
CA ARG A 111 7.37 -20.40 -10.32
C ARG A 111 6.41 -20.52 -11.50
N ARG A 112 5.12 -20.67 -11.24
CA ARG A 112 4.11 -20.83 -12.31
C ARG A 112 4.01 -19.60 -13.19
N ALA A 113 4.11 -18.40 -12.60
CA ALA A 113 4.11 -17.16 -13.37
C ALA A 113 5.33 -17.07 -14.28
N GLY A 114 6.51 -17.45 -13.80
CA GLY A 114 7.73 -17.50 -14.61
C GLY A 114 7.67 -18.54 -15.72
N GLU A 115 7.27 -19.77 -15.41
CA GLU A 115 7.09 -20.85 -16.40
C GLU A 115 6.09 -20.45 -17.49
N ALA A 116 4.96 -19.84 -17.11
CA ALA A 116 3.95 -19.38 -18.04
C ALA A 116 4.45 -18.23 -18.93
N ALA A 117 5.23 -17.29 -18.34
CA ALA A 117 5.86 -16.19 -19.10
C ALA A 117 6.83 -16.70 -20.15
N VAL A 118 7.71 -17.64 -19.80
CA VAL A 118 8.67 -18.25 -20.74
C VAL A 118 7.93 -19.00 -21.84
N ALA A 119 6.92 -19.80 -21.49
CA ALA A 119 6.13 -20.57 -22.47
C ALA A 119 5.36 -19.65 -23.44
N ALA A 120 4.92 -18.48 -23.00
CA ALA A 120 4.22 -17.50 -23.81
C ALA A 120 5.14 -16.54 -24.59
N GLY A 121 6.46 -16.62 -24.42
CA GLY A 121 7.43 -15.74 -25.09
C GLY A 121 7.36 -14.30 -24.57
N ILE A 122 7.06 -14.10 -23.29
CA ILE A 122 7.08 -12.78 -22.64
C ILE A 122 8.51 -12.23 -22.66
N GLU A 123 8.64 -10.96 -23.01
CA GLU A 123 9.92 -10.29 -23.18
C GLU A 123 10.34 -9.48 -21.94
N HIS A 124 9.36 -9.09 -21.09
CA HIS A 124 9.62 -8.33 -19.85
C HIS A 124 8.59 -8.65 -18.78
N VAL A 125 9.06 -8.88 -17.57
CA VAL A 125 8.22 -9.14 -16.39
C VAL A 125 8.47 -8.08 -15.34
N VAL A 126 7.38 -7.51 -14.79
CA VAL A 126 7.40 -6.65 -13.61
C VAL A 126 6.69 -7.37 -12.48
N ALA A 127 7.35 -7.60 -11.36
CA ALA A 127 6.71 -8.17 -10.18
C ALA A 127 6.54 -7.09 -9.10
N VAL A 128 5.35 -7.01 -8.50
CA VAL A 128 5.09 -6.19 -7.31
C VAL A 128 5.23 -7.07 -6.09
N SER A 129 6.20 -6.73 -5.24
CA SER A 129 6.53 -7.40 -3.98
C SER A 129 6.40 -6.43 -2.82
N SER A 130 7.38 -6.30 -1.94
CA SER A 130 7.45 -5.28 -0.88
C SER A 130 8.90 -5.03 -0.47
N ALA A 131 9.20 -3.80 -0.07
CA ALA A 131 10.50 -3.46 0.53
C ALA A 131 10.76 -4.20 1.86
N ALA A 132 9.75 -4.83 2.44
CA ALA A 132 9.90 -5.69 3.61
C ALA A 132 10.89 -6.85 3.38
N VAL A 133 11.14 -7.27 2.14
CA VAL A 133 12.16 -8.28 1.83
C VAL A 133 13.57 -7.88 2.28
N HIS A 134 13.82 -6.60 2.50
CA HIS A 134 15.11 -6.08 3.02
C HIS A 134 15.20 -6.15 4.55
N GLY A 135 14.12 -6.56 5.25
CA GLY A 135 14.04 -6.62 6.70
C GLY A 135 13.82 -5.26 7.38
N ALA A 136 13.49 -5.31 8.66
CA ALA A 136 13.32 -4.15 9.53
C ALA A 136 14.06 -4.39 10.85
N SER A 137 14.89 -3.44 11.27
CA SER A 137 15.63 -3.48 12.54
C SER A 137 15.80 -2.08 13.13
N PRO A 138 16.16 -1.95 14.42
CA PRO A 138 16.41 -0.63 15.03
C PRO A 138 17.48 0.19 14.31
N GLU A 139 18.48 -0.48 13.75
CA GLU A 139 19.63 0.12 13.07
C GLU A 139 19.44 0.26 11.56
N ARG A 140 18.27 -0.13 11.04
CA ARG A 140 18.01 -0.08 9.60
C ARG A 140 18.00 1.36 9.11
N GLY A 141 18.92 1.68 8.22
CA GLY A 141 18.92 2.93 7.45
C GLY A 141 17.85 2.94 6.36
N VAL A 142 17.89 3.97 5.54
CA VAL A 142 17.07 4.03 4.32
C VAL A 142 17.49 2.90 3.39
N ILE A 143 16.51 2.14 2.93
CA ILE A 143 16.71 1.01 2.00
C ILE A 143 16.88 1.57 0.59
N ASP A 144 17.98 1.19 -0.07
CA ASP A 144 18.24 1.52 -1.46
C ASP A 144 17.87 0.35 -2.38
N ASP A 145 17.75 0.63 -3.67
CA ASP A 145 17.35 -0.33 -4.71
C ASP A 145 18.27 -1.54 -4.79
N ASP A 146 19.57 -1.34 -4.54
CA ASP A 146 20.62 -2.35 -4.62
C ASP A 146 20.97 -3.00 -3.27
N ASP A 147 20.26 -2.62 -2.20
CA ASP A 147 20.45 -3.23 -0.89
C ASP A 147 20.14 -4.75 -0.94
N PRO A 148 20.91 -5.56 -0.21
CA PRO A 148 20.67 -6.99 -0.16
C PRO A 148 19.30 -7.29 0.46
N VAL A 149 18.67 -8.34 -0.05
CA VAL A 149 17.49 -8.94 0.60
C VAL A 149 17.94 -9.53 1.93
N ALA A 150 17.14 -9.34 2.98
CA ALA A 150 17.44 -9.90 4.29
C ALA A 150 17.44 -11.43 4.25
N PRO A 151 18.26 -12.07 5.09
CA PRO A 151 18.19 -13.52 5.25
C PRO A 151 16.78 -13.96 5.66
N ASP A 152 16.39 -15.13 5.21
CA ASP A 152 15.12 -15.73 5.59
C ASP A 152 15.19 -16.28 7.02
N ASP A 153 14.87 -15.42 8.00
CA ASP A 153 15.00 -15.73 9.43
C ASP A 153 13.75 -16.42 10.03
N GLY A 154 12.82 -16.88 9.20
CA GLY A 154 11.65 -17.60 9.71
C GLY A 154 10.31 -17.22 9.09
N PRO A 155 9.19 -17.60 9.75
CA PRO A 155 7.86 -17.35 9.23
C PRO A 155 7.51 -15.87 9.21
N GLY A 156 6.72 -15.46 8.20
CA GLY A 156 6.23 -14.10 8.05
C GLY A 156 6.11 -13.69 6.59
N PHE A 157 5.37 -12.60 6.35
CA PHE A 157 5.07 -12.19 4.98
C PHE A 157 6.32 -11.76 4.18
N ALA A 158 7.35 -11.24 4.85
CA ALA A 158 8.59 -10.86 4.19
C ALA A 158 9.33 -12.08 3.63
N GLY A 159 9.50 -13.15 4.43
CA GLY A 159 10.10 -14.40 3.97
C GLY A 159 9.27 -15.10 2.89
N ASP A 160 7.94 -15.00 2.95
CA ASP A 160 7.05 -15.49 1.91
C ASP A 160 7.31 -14.78 0.57
N LEU A 161 7.53 -13.45 0.61
CA LEU A 161 7.85 -12.65 -0.57
C LEU A 161 9.25 -12.94 -1.12
N VAL A 162 10.24 -13.18 -0.26
CA VAL A 162 11.57 -13.64 -0.71
C VAL A 162 11.45 -14.93 -1.49
N ALA A 163 10.71 -15.91 -0.94
CA ALA A 163 10.49 -17.19 -1.63
C ALA A 163 9.74 -17.04 -2.97
N PHE A 164 8.82 -16.08 -3.05
CA PHE A 164 8.15 -15.72 -4.31
C PHE A 164 9.13 -15.13 -5.33
N GLU A 165 9.93 -14.11 -4.93
CA GLU A 165 10.88 -13.44 -5.82
C GLU A 165 11.93 -14.41 -6.36
N ASP A 166 12.46 -15.29 -5.51
CA ASP A 166 13.48 -16.27 -5.90
C ASP A 166 12.92 -17.32 -6.86
N ALA A 167 11.72 -17.85 -6.56
CA ALA A 167 11.08 -18.83 -7.43
C ALA A 167 10.67 -18.23 -8.79
N LEU A 168 10.26 -16.96 -8.83
CA LEU A 168 9.96 -16.25 -10.07
C LEU A 168 11.22 -16.03 -10.89
N ARG A 169 12.30 -15.56 -10.26
CA ARG A 169 13.59 -15.29 -10.92
C ARG A 169 14.18 -16.57 -11.51
N GLU A 170 14.15 -17.66 -10.75
CA GLU A 170 14.61 -18.97 -11.20
C GLU A 170 13.82 -19.47 -12.42
N ALA A 171 12.50 -19.40 -12.37
CA ALA A 171 11.62 -19.88 -13.43
C ALA A 171 11.69 -19.05 -14.72
N LEU A 172 12.00 -17.74 -14.62
CA LEU A 172 12.18 -16.86 -15.77
C LEU A 172 13.49 -17.12 -16.54
N GLY A 173 14.49 -17.71 -15.89
CA GLY A 173 15.78 -18.01 -16.50
C GLY A 173 16.55 -16.76 -16.95
N GLY A 174 16.27 -16.23 -18.11
CA GLY A 174 16.95 -15.03 -18.66
C GLY A 174 15.99 -13.92 -19.07
N VAL A 175 14.70 -14.08 -18.85
CA VAL A 175 13.71 -13.03 -19.15
C VAL A 175 13.94 -11.82 -18.24
N PRO A 176 14.03 -10.60 -18.77
CA PRO A 176 14.18 -9.38 -17.98
C PRO A 176 13.10 -9.25 -16.90
N LEU A 177 13.53 -9.03 -15.64
CA LEU A 177 12.65 -8.92 -14.47
C LEU A 177 12.92 -7.63 -13.71
N ALA A 178 11.88 -6.82 -13.50
CA ALA A 178 11.84 -5.74 -12.52
C ALA A 178 11.09 -6.19 -11.26
N LEU A 179 11.61 -5.86 -10.08
CA LEU A 179 10.99 -6.14 -8.79
C LEU A 179 10.62 -4.81 -8.13
N VAL A 180 9.38 -4.37 -8.33
CA VAL A 180 8.84 -3.19 -7.63
C VAL A 180 8.57 -3.55 -6.19
N ARG A 181 9.29 -2.91 -5.26
CA ARG A 181 9.27 -3.14 -3.83
C ARG A 181 8.75 -1.91 -3.08
N PRO A 182 7.43 -1.75 -2.98
CA PRO A 182 6.87 -0.59 -2.29
C PRO A 182 7.10 -0.64 -0.78
N ALA A 183 7.14 0.54 -0.17
CA ALA A 183 6.99 0.75 1.27
C ALA A 183 5.59 0.28 1.72
N VAL A 184 5.03 0.83 2.81
CA VAL A 184 3.69 0.43 3.28
C VAL A 184 2.63 0.90 2.29
N VAL A 185 2.03 -0.03 1.55
CA VAL A 185 0.96 0.29 0.59
C VAL A 185 -0.34 0.58 1.32
N VAL A 186 -0.98 1.69 0.94
CA VAL A 186 -2.30 2.11 1.42
C VAL A 186 -3.18 2.51 0.24
N GLY A 187 -4.49 2.46 0.43
CA GLY A 187 -5.46 2.84 -0.61
C GLY A 187 -6.83 2.24 -0.34
N PRO A 188 -7.81 2.56 -1.18
CA PRO A 188 -9.16 2.02 -1.05
C PRO A 188 -9.17 0.49 -0.98
N GLY A 189 -9.73 -0.06 0.09
CA GLY A 189 -9.84 -1.51 0.29
C GLY A 189 -8.53 -2.24 0.62
N VAL A 190 -7.36 -1.60 0.58
CA VAL A 190 -6.09 -2.23 0.95
C VAL A 190 -6.09 -2.56 2.43
N ASP A 191 -6.02 -3.86 2.73
CA ASP A 191 -6.11 -4.41 4.08
C ASP A 191 -4.97 -5.38 4.32
N THR A 192 -3.94 -4.94 5.04
CA THR A 192 -2.72 -5.70 5.30
C THR A 192 -2.45 -5.85 6.79
N VAL A 193 -1.52 -6.72 7.15
CA VAL A 193 -1.01 -6.82 8.53
C VAL A 193 -0.59 -5.46 9.09
N LEU A 194 0.00 -4.60 8.25
CA LEU A 194 0.49 -3.27 8.64
C LEU A 194 -0.66 -2.26 8.81
N THR A 195 -1.61 -2.23 7.89
CA THR A 195 -2.75 -1.29 7.95
C THR A 195 -3.68 -1.61 9.12
N ARG A 196 -3.86 -2.89 9.46
CA ARG A 196 -4.67 -3.31 10.63
C ARG A 196 -4.09 -2.89 11.98
N HIS A 197 -2.82 -2.51 12.03
CA HIS A 197 -2.24 -1.95 13.25
C HIS A 197 -2.94 -0.66 13.69
N PHE A 198 -3.51 0.08 12.74
CA PHE A 198 -4.26 1.31 12.98
C PHE A 198 -5.72 1.08 13.43
N GLU A 199 -6.20 -0.15 13.43
CA GLU A 199 -7.51 -0.52 14.00
C GLU A 199 -7.44 -0.67 15.54
N ALA A 200 -6.23 -0.78 16.08
CA ALA A 200 -6.02 -0.90 17.51
C ALA A 200 -6.26 0.45 18.22
N PRO A 201 -6.73 0.46 19.49
CA PRO A 201 -6.96 1.69 20.24
C PRO A 201 -5.68 2.45 20.60
N ARG A 202 -4.52 1.85 20.37
CA ARG A 202 -3.21 2.40 20.71
C ARG A 202 -2.15 2.00 19.69
N LEU A 203 -1.25 2.92 19.38
CA LEU A 203 -0.11 2.67 18.54
C LEU A 203 1.01 2.02 19.37
N LEU A 204 1.39 0.79 19.01
CA LEU A 204 2.49 0.10 19.67
C LEU A 204 3.83 0.64 19.18
N THR A 205 4.72 0.96 20.12
CA THR A 205 6.12 1.29 19.86
C THR A 205 7.00 0.44 20.77
N VAL A 206 8.26 0.27 20.40
CA VAL A 206 9.27 -0.38 21.26
C VAL A 206 10.38 0.60 21.61
N ARG A 207 11.04 0.39 22.77
CA ARG A 207 12.17 1.21 23.16
C ARG A 207 13.31 1.07 22.16
N GLY A 208 13.83 2.20 21.69
CA GLY A 208 14.88 2.22 20.68
C GLY A 208 14.42 1.77 19.28
N GLY A 209 13.12 1.64 19.06
CA GLY A 209 12.59 1.15 17.76
C GLY A 209 12.75 2.14 16.61
N GLY A 210 12.72 3.44 16.89
CA GLY A 210 12.93 4.49 15.87
C GLY A 210 11.98 4.44 14.67
N ARG A 211 10.78 3.88 14.84
CA ARG A 211 9.83 3.65 13.73
C ARG A 211 9.42 4.93 13.05
N THR A 212 9.64 4.98 11.75
CA THR A 212 9.08 5.94 10.80
C THR A 212 8.14 5.22 9.83
N TRP A 213 7.08 5.88 9.41
CA TRP A 213 6.05 5.32 8.52
C TRP A 213 6.13 6.00 7.15
N GLN A 214 6.68 5.32 6.17
CA GLN A 214 6.59 5.73 4.78
C GLN A 214 5.42 4.99 4.15
N LEU A 215 4.37 5.74 3.79
CA LEU A 215 3.13 5.21 3.23
C LEU A 215 3.09 5.57 1.75
N VAL A 216 2.88 4.59 0.89
CA VAL A 216 2.75 4.79 -0.56
C VAL A 216 1.31 4.47 -0.98
N HIS A 217 0.68 5.39 -1.71
CA HIS A 217 -0.66 5.15 -2.22
C HIS A 217 -0.64 4.10 -3.34
N VAL A 218 -1.67 3.29 -3.43
CA VAL A 218 -1.75 2.22 -4.44
C VAL A 218 -1.69 2.76 -5.87
N ASP A 219 -2.20 3.96 -6.14
CA ASP A 219 -2.10 4.60 -7.45
C ASP A 219 -0.65 4.96 -7.80
N ASP A 220 0.16 5.36 -6.82
CA ASP A 220 1.59 5.59 -7.02
C ASP A 220 2.33 4.28 -7.31
N VAL A 221 1.91 3.16 -6.70
CA VAL A 221 2.43 1.83 -7.05
C VAL A 221 2.09 1.48 -8.50
N VAL A 222 0.88 1.77 -8.97
CA VAL A 222 0.49 1.63 -10.38
C VAL A 222 1.39 2.48 -11.28
N GLY A 223 1.65 3.73 -10.89
CA GLY A 223 2.58 4.62 -11.60
C GLY A 223 3.99 4.05 -11.68
N ALA A 224 4.50 3.47 -10.59
CA ALA A 224 5.81 2.83 -10.54
C ALA A 224 5.89 1.61 -11.49
N VAL A 225 4.87 0.76 -11.49
CA VAL A 225 4.76 -0.38 -12.42
C VAL A 225 4.75 0.10 -13.87
N ARG A 226 3.98 1.16 -14.17
CA ARG A 226 3.92 1.73 -15.52
C ARG A 226 5.30 2.24 -15.98
N VAL A 227 6.00 3.00 -15.13
CA VAL A 227 7.36 3.47 -15.46
C VAL A 227 8.32 2.31 -15.65
N ALA A 228 8.25 1.26 -14.81
CA ALA A 228 9.09 0.08 -14.95
C ALA A 228 8.86 -0.64 -16.29
N LEU A 229 7.59 -0.75 -16.74
CA LEU A 229 7.23 -1.33 -18.03
C LEU A 229 7.66 -0.45 -19.20
N ASP A 230 7.38 0.85 -19.15
CA ASP A 230 7.61 1.78 -20.28
C ASP A 230 9.09 2.06 -20.49
N GLN A 231 9.90 2.04 -19.43
CA GLN A 231 11.35 2.24 -19.48
C GLN A 231 12.16 0.92 -19.55
N GLY A 232 11.48 -0.23 -19.54
CA GLY A 232 12.16 -1.54 -19.56
C GLY A 232 13.12 -1.73 -18.37
N LEU A 233 12.76 -1.22 -17.18
CA LEU A 233 13.63 -1.31 -16.00
C LEU A 233 13.78 -2.76 -15.55
N VAL A 234 14.92 -3.07 -14.94
CA VAL A 234 15.23 -4.42 -14.43
C VAL A 234 15.86 -4.34 -13.04
N GLY A 235 15.78 -5.44 -12.27
CA GLY A 235 16.35 -5.54 -10.92
C GLY A 235 15.42 -4.96 -9.84
N GLY A 236 15.96 -4.66 -8.66
CA GLY A 236 15.24 -4.08 -7.55
C GLY A 236 14.84 -2.63 -7.82
N LEU A 237 13.59 -2.28 -7.50
CA LEU A 237 13.02 -0.94 -7.65
C LEU A 237 12.21 -0.64 -6.39
N THR A 238 12.80 0.07 -5.44
CA THR A 238 12.06 0.52 -4.25
C THR A 238 11.08 1.62 -4.62
N ALA A 239 9.88 1.62 -4.00
CA ALA A 239 8.83 2.61 -4.28
C ALA A 239 8.25 3.19 -2.99
N GLY A 240 8.37 4.50 -2.83
CA GLY A 240 7.85 5.26 -1.69
C GLY A 240 7.89 6.75 -1.96
N PRO A 241 7.02 7.56 -1.34
CA PRO A 241 7.06 8.99 -1.50
C PRO A 241 8.38 9.56 -0.97
N VAL A 242 8.94 10.50 -1.72
CA VAL A 242 10.20 11.18 -1.41
C VAL A 242 9.95 12.69 -1.48
N ARG A 243 10.51 13.43 -0.53
CA ARG A 243 10.48 14.88 -0.47
C ARG A 243 11.90 15.41 -0.26
N ASP A 244 12.30 16.34 -1.08
CA ASP A 244 13.65 16.97 -1.01
C ASP A 244 14.81 15.95 -1.03
N GLY A 245 14.62 14.82 -1.72
CA GLY A 245 15.62 13.74 -1.83
C GLY A 245 15.61 12.73 -0.69
N GLU A 246 14.79 12.94 0.34
CA GLU A 246 14.67 12.06 1.50
C GLU A 246 13.31 11.34 1.51
N PRO A 247 13.19 10.15 2.13
CA PRO A 247 11.90 9.48 2.28
C PRO A 247 10.87 10.37 2.99
N ASP A 248 9.70 10.60 2.37
CA ASP A 248 8.58 11.32 3.01
C ASP A 248 7.91 10.38 4.03
N ALA A 249 8.60 10.19 5.15
CA ALA A 249 8.22 9.29 6.23
C ALA A 249 7.80 10.07 7.48
N LEU A 250 6.75 9.60 8.12
CA LEU A 250 6.15 10.20 9.32
C LEU A 250 6.66 9.47 10.58
N ASP A 251 7.02 10.22 11.62
CA ASP A 251 7.35 9.64 12.92
C ASP A 251 6.09 9.11 13.64
N SER A 252 6.30 8.23 14.62
CA SER A 252 5.21 7.59 15.35
C SER A 252 4.35 8.56 16.18
N GLU A 253 4.86 9.73 16.57
CA GLU A 253 4.08 10.73 17.33
C GLU A 253 3.13 11.47 16.39
N THR A 254 3.63 11.90 15.22
CA THR A 254 2.83 12.50 14.15
C THR A 254 1.69 11.56 13.72
N VAL A 255 2.02 10.28 13.48
CA VAL A 255 1.06 9.26 13.09
C VAL A 255 0.02 9.02 14.19
N ALA A 256 0.44 8.89 15.45
CA ALA A 256 -0.46 8.71 16.58
C ALA A 256 -1.40 9.91 16.77
N ALA A 257 -0.88 11.12 16.64
CA ALA A 257 -1.67 12.36 16.74
C ALA A 257 -2.74 12.43 15.63
N ALA A 258 -2.37 12.17 14.37
CA ALA A 258 -3.30 12.16 13.24
C ALA A 258 -4.37 11.08 13.37
N ALA A 259 -4.00 9.91 13.91
CA ALA A 259 -4.92 8.80 14.15
C ALA A 259 -5.79 8.97 15.41
N GLY A 260 -5.55 9.98 16.25
CA GLY A 260 -6.19 10.12 17.56
C GLY A 260 -5.85 8.99 18.52
N MET A 261 -4.71 8.33 18.33
CA MET A 261 -4.26 7.17 19.12
C MET A 261 -3.30 7.61 20.22
N ARG A 262 -3.28 6.84 21.31
CA ARG A 262 -2.21 6.96 22.30
C ARG A 262 -1.12 5.94 22.01
N THR A 263 0.13 6.32 22.16
CA THR A 263 1.27 5.40 22.04
C THR A 263 1.40 4.52 23.28
N VAL A 264 1.79 3.26 23.07
CA VAL A 264 2.21 2.35 24.15
C VAL A 264 3.60 1.84 23.83
N GLN A 265 4.56 2.21 24.67
CA GLN A 265 5.95 1.80 24.50
C GLN A 265 6.26 0.56 25.36
N LEU A 266 6.75 -0.50 24.75
CA LEU A 266 7.14 -1.74 25.41
C LEU A 266 8.65 -2.00 25.26
N PRO A 267 9.26 -2.76 26.20
CA PRO A 267 10.55 -3.38 25.93
C PRO A 267 10.45 -4.36 24.77
N PRO A 268 11.45 -4.42 23.86
CA PRO A 268 11.41 -5.32 22.68
C PRO A 268 11.11 -6.78 23.07
N ALA A 269 11.84 -7.35 24.01
CA ALA A 269 11.63 -8.72 24.48
C ALA A 269 10.20 -9.00 24.96
N THR A 270 9.52 -7.99 25.55
CA THR A 270 8.12 -8.13 25.98
C THR A 270 7.19 -8.12 24.77
N ALA A 271 7.39 -7.22 23.83
CA ALA A 271 6.57 -7.09 22.64
C ALA A 271 6.63 -8.37 21.78
N PHE A 272 7.85 -8.77 21.38
CA PHE A 272 8.06 -9.94 20.53
C PHE A 272 7.69 -11.26 21.26
N GLY A 273 8.09 -11.43 22.52
CA GLY A 273 7.73 -12.63 23.28
C GLY A 273 6.22 -12.79 23.53
N THR A 274 5.47 -11.68 23.60
CA THR A 274 4.00 -11.76 23.69
C THR A 274 3.38 -12.04 22.34
N ALA A 275 3.85 -11.42 21.26
CA ALA A 275 3.39 -11.70 19.91
C ALA A 275 3.58 -13.18 19.56
N GLU A 276 4.75 -13.75 19.85
CA GLU A 276 5.07 -15.17 19.65
C GLU A 276 4.11 -16.09 20.41
N ARG A 277 3.82 -15.80 21.67
CA ARG A 277 2.88 -16.61 22.47
C ARG A 277 1.46 -16.55 21.92
N LEU A 278 1.01 -15.34 21.53
CA LEU A 278 -0.33 -15.15 20.95
C LEU A 278 -0.46 -15.84 19.59
N HIS A 279 0.57 -15.79 18.76
CA HIS A 279 0.61 -16.50 17.48
C HIS A 279 0.56 -18.02 17.70
N ARG A 280 1.37 -18.57 18.61
CA ARG A 280 1.41 -20.01 18.91
C ARG A 280 0.07 -20.57 19.39
N VAL A 281 -0.72 -19.78 20.10
CA VAL A 281 -2.08 -20.20 20.54
C VAL A 281 -3.19 -19.83 19.54
N GLY A 282 -2.81 -19.33 18.35
CA GLY A 282 -3.77 -18.95 17.30
C GLY A 282 -4.57 -17.68 17.57
N ALA A 283 -4.17 -16.90 18.58
CA ALA A 283 -4.80 -15.62 18.90
C ALA A 283 -4.30 -14.47 18.03
N LEU A 284 -3.12 -14.59 17.44
CA LEU A 284 -2.56 -13.67 16.46
C LEU A 284 -2.41 -14.39 15.10
N PRO A 285 -2.97 -13.85 14.01
CA PRO A 285 -2.91 -14.52 12.71
C PRO A 285 -1.51 -14.43 12.06
N SER A 286 -0.70 -13.45 12.47
CA SER A 286 0.63 -13.21 11.93
C SER A 286 1.73 -13.65 12.88
N PRO A 287 2.83 -14.21 12.37
CA PRO A 287 4.01 -14.54 13.16
C PRO A 287 4.62 -13.32 13.88
N ALA A 288 5.39 -13.56 14.94
CA ALA A 288 6.04 -12.48 15.69
C ALA A 288 7.04 -11.68 14.85
N ASN A 289 7.63 -12.28 13.82
CA ASN A 289 8.56 -11.60 12.91
C ASN A 289 7.90 -10.44 12.17
N ASP A 290 6.60 -10.54 11.85
CA ASP A 290 5.87 -9.45 11.20
C ASP A 290 5.78 -8.20 12.08
N LEU A 291 5.91 -8.33 13.40
CA LEU A 291 5.95 -7.21 14.32
C LEU A 291 7.14 -6.26 14.08
N ALA A 292 8.25 -6.78 13.56
CA ALA A 292 9.43 -5.96 13.25
C ALA A 292 9.06 -4.80 12.30
N PHE A 293 8.23 -5.07 11.31
CA PHE A 293 7.78 -4.09 10.32
C PHE A 293 6.80 -3.05 10.88
N VAL A 294 6.25 -3.30 12.05
CA VAL A 294 5.39 -2.36 12.78
C VAL A 294 6.20 -1.44 13.69
N VAL A 295 7.29 -1.93 14.28
CA VAL A 295 7.97 -1.25 15.37
C VAL A 295 9.39 -0.75 15.03
N HIS A 296 9.98 -1.17 13.90
CA HIS A 296 11.30 -0.73 13.44
C HIS A 296 11.23 0.01 12.10
N PRO A 297 12.22 0.88 11.78
CA PRO A 297 12.28 1.60 10.51
C PRO A 297 12.59 0.66 9.34
N TRP A 298 12.06 0.97 8.16
CA TRP A 298 12.33 0.33 6.87
C TRP A 298 11.86 1.21 5.70
N SER A 299 12.18 2.50 5.74
CA SER A 299 11.88 3.44 4.66
C SER A 299 12.81 3.23 3.47
N VAL A 300 12.35 3.60 2.28
CA VAL A 300 13.03 3.37 1.00
C VAL A 300 13.39 4.69 0.29
N SER A 301 14.47 4.67 -0.51
CA SER A 301 14.94 5.83 -1.28
C SER A 301 14.16 6.07 -2.57
N ALA A 302 13.64 5.03 -3.20
CA ALA A 302 12.98 5.05 -4.51
C ALA A 302 13.82 5.69 -5.63
N ARG A 303 15.16 5.66 -5.53
CA ARG A 303 16.07 6.42 -6.38
C ARG A 303 15.94 6.04 -7.84
N ARG A 304 16.02 4.75 -8.19
CA ARG A 304 16.00 4.29 -9.59
C ARG A 304 14.67 4.61 -10.29
N LEU A 305 13.55 4.54 -9.58
CA LEU A 305 12.25 4.94 -10.11
C LEU A 305 12.20 6.47 -10.34
N HIS A 306 12.72 7.27 -9.41
CA HIS A 306 12.82 8.72 -9.57
C HIS A 306 13.71 9.12 -10.75
N ASP A 307 14.87 8.46 -10.92
CA ASP A 307 15.78 8.70 -12.04
C ASP A 307 15.13 8.34 -13.38
N ALA A 308 14.25 7.32 -13.39
CA ALA A 308 13.45 6.92 -14.54
C ALA A 308 12.20 7.80 -14.78
N GLY A 309 12.00 8.86 -14.00
CA GLY A 309 10.92 9.82 -14.18
C GLY A 309 9.66 9.54 -13.38
N TRP A 310 9.61 8.50 -12.54
CA TRP A 310 8.48 8.29 -11.64
C TRP A 310 8.39 9.39 -10.60
N ARG A 311 7.17 9.91 -10.41
CA ARG A 311 6.87 10.92 -9.38
C ARG A 311 5.59 10.50 -8.66
N PRO A 312 5.65 10.19 -7.35
CA PRO A 312 4.45 9.92 -6.56
C PRO A 312 3.60 11.17 -6.45
N GLU A 313 2.30 11.02 -6.58
CA GLU A 313 1.31 12.11 -6.46
C GLU A 313 0.88 12.32 -5.01
N TRP A 314 0.99 11.28 -4.19
CA TRP A 314 0.57 11.28 -2.80
C TRP A 314 1.75 11.52 -1.85
N SER A 315 1.62 12.52 -0.98
CA SER A 315 2.55 12.65 0.16
C SER A 315 2.28 11.58 1.21
N GLY A 316 3.27 11.32 2.07
CA GLY A 316 3.10 10.40 3.22
C GLY A 316 1.93 10.81 4.13
N ALA A 317 1.72 12.10 4.34
CA ALA A 317 0.60 12.62 5.13
C ALA A 317 -0.76 12.37 4.44
N ALA A 318 -0.89 12.62 3.14
CA ALA A 318 -2.12 12.37 2.39
C ALA A 318 -2.43 10.86 2.35
N ALA A 319 -1.42 10.01 2.17
CA ALA A 319 -1.56 8.57 2.22
C ALA A 319 -2.01 8.07 3.61
N LEU A 320 -1.53 8.70 4.69
CA LEU A 320 -2.02 8.42 6.04
C LEU A 320 -3.50 8.79 6.21
N GLU A 321 -3.94 9.91 5.67
CA GLU A 321 -5.37 10.30 5.73
C GLU A 321 -6.26 9.28 5.04
N VAL A 322 -5.86 8.76 3.87
CA VAL A 322 -6.57 7.67 3.17
C VAL A 322 -6.65 6.43 4.06
N LEU A 323 -5.53 5.99 4.63
CA LEU A 323 -5.50 4.85 5.55
C LEU A 323 -6.46 5.04 6.72
N LEU A 324 -6.44 6.20 7.37
CA LEU A 324 -7.29 6.48 8.52
C LEU A 324 -8.78 6.58 8.14
N ALA A 325 -9.10 7.04 6.94
CA ALA A 325 -10.46 7.05 6.41
C ALA A 325 -10.97 5.61 6.19
N GLU A 326 -10.15 4.73 5.61
CA GLU A 326 -10.45 3.31 5.41
C GLU A 326 -10.68 2.59 6.74
N VAL A 327 -9.81 2.80 7.73
CA VAL A 327 -9.95 2.20 9.06
C VAL A 327 -11.25 2.66 9.75
N ARG A 328 -11.57 3.96 9.69
CA ARG A 328 -12.83 4.50 10.24
C ARG A 328 -14.05 3.96 9.51
N GLY A 329 -13.98 3.82 8.17
CA GLY A 329 -15.04 3.22 7.37
C GLY A 329 -15.32 1.77 7.75
N ARG A 330 -14.28 0.98 7.98
CA ARG A 330 -14.40 -0.41 8.44
C ARG A 330 -15.02 -0.53 9.83
N THR A 331 -14.66 0.34 10.76
CA THR A 331 -15.20 0.36 12.12
C THR A 331 -16.62 0.94 12.19
N GLY A 332 -16.95 1.92 11.34
CA GLY A 332 -18.26 2.59 11.30
C GLY A 332 -19.38 1.74 10.67
N VAL A 333 -19.07 0.80 9.79
CA VAL A 333 -20.02 -0.16 9.19
C VAL A 333 -20.20 -1.39 10.07
N GLY A 334 -19.60 -1.38 11.25
CA GLY A 334 -19.52 -2.47 12.21
C GLY A 334 -20.84 -2.94 12.75
N GLY A 335 -21.34 -4.02 12.22
CA GLY A 335 -22.36 -4.85 12.82
C GLY A 335 -22.71 -6.07 12.00
N ARG A 336 -22.41 -6.15 10.70
CA ARG A 336 -23.04 -7.18 9.85
C ARG A 336 -22.22 -7.87 8.77
N ARG A 337 -20.90 -7.73 8.71
CA ARG A 337 -20.09 -8.41 7.69
C ARG A 337 -18.85 -9.15 8.19
N PHE A 338 -18.77 -9.44 9.46
CA PHE A 338 -17.73 -10.35 9.94
C PHE A 338 -18.23 -11.78 9.90
N GLY A 339 -17.71 -12.59 8.99
CA GLY A 339 -17.72 -14.03 9.16
C GLY A 339 -17.05 -14.34 10.52
N GLY A 340 -17.61 -15.24 11.32
CA GLY A 340 -17.15 -15.46 12.71
C GLY A 340 -15.65 -15.77 12.88
N ARG A 341 -14.92 -16.09 11.79
CA ARG A 341 -13.46 -16.27 11.76
C ARG A 341 -12.70 -14.96 11.60
N ASP A 342 -13.23 -14.00 10.82
CA ASP A 342 -12.57 -12.69 10.58
C ASP A 342 -12.77 -11.76 11.79
N ALA A 343 -13.93 -11.85 12.47
CA ALA A 343 -14.16 -11.13 13.71
C ALA A 343 -13.24 -11.61 14.84
N ALA A 344 -12.89 -12.89 14.88
CA ALA A 344 -11.90 -13.42 15.82
C ALA A 344 -10.48 -12.92 15.50
N ALA A 345 -10.11 -12.77 14.21
CA ALA A 345 -8.81 -12.24 13.80
C ALA A 345 -8.67 -10.73 14.07
N LEU A 346 -9.73 -9.97 13.85
CA LEU A 346 -9.80 -8.52 14.18
C LEU A 346 -9.77 -8.29 15.69
N GLY A 347 -10.56 -9.08 16.43
CA GLY A 347 -10.56 -9.08 17.91
C GLY A 347 -9.21 -9.48 18.47
N ALA A 348 -8.48 -10.40 17.81
CA ALA A 348 -7.19 -10.89 18.28
C ALA A 348 -6.05 -9.88 18.03
N ALA A 349 -6.00 -9.18 16.89
CA ALA A 349 -5.00 -8.14 16.66
C ALA A 349 -5.22 -6.92 17.58
N GLY A 350 -6.47 -6.45 17.69
CA GLY A 350 -6.83 -5.38 18.62
C GLY A 350 -6.72 -5.82 20.09
N ALA A 351 -7.09 -7.07 20.42
CA ALA A 351 -6.92 -7.64 21.76
C ALA A 351 -5.46 -7.89 22.10
N ALA A 352 -4.59 -8.25 21.14
CA ALA A 352 -3.16 -8.42 21.37
C ALA A 352 -2.52 -7.08 21.79
N VAL A 353 -2.83 -5.99 21.09
CA VAL A 353 -2.35 -4.64 21.46
C VAL A 353 -2.98 -4.18 22.78
N ALA A 354 -4.25 -4.47 23.03
CA ALA A 354 -4.92 -4.15 24.31
C ALA A 354 -4.36 -4.99 25.47
N VAL A 355 -4.09 -6.28 25.27
CA VAL A 355 -3.46 -7.17 26.28
C VAL A 355 -2.02 -6.76 26.53
N LEU A 356 -1.25 -6.41 25.48
CA LEU A 356 0.11 -5.87 25.63
C LEU A 356 0.09 -4.56 26.43
N GLY A 357 -0.87 -3.66 26.11
CA GLY A 357 -1.06 -2.40 26.82
C GLY A 357 -1.49 -2.57 28.29
N THR A 358 -2.44 -3.48 28.57
CA THR A 358 -2.94 -3.74 29.93
C THR A 358 -1.90 -4.45 30.82
N ALA A 359 -1.16 -5.42 30.27
CA ALA A 359 -0.11 -6.11 31.00
C ALA A 359 1.05 -5.17 31.39
N ALA A 360 1.41 -4.19 30.52
CA ALA A 360 2.40 -3.17 30.81
C ALA A 360 1.93 -2.23 31.94
N VAL A 361 0.69 -1.75 31.87
CA VAL A 361 0.09 -0.88 32.90
C VAL A 361 0.00 -1.61 34.26
N TRP A 362 -0.35 -2.91 34.26
CA TRP A 362 -0.45 -3.70 35.48
C TRP A 362 0.92 -3.95 36.15
N ARG A 363 1.95 -4.19 35.34
CA ARG A 363 3.32 -4.36 35.83
C ARG A 363 3.89 -3.04 36.37
N GLN A 364 3.62 -1.92 35.68
CA GLN A 364 4.04 -0.58 36.13
C GLN A 364 3.29 -0.11 37.39
N ALA A 365 2.03 -0.52 37.55
CA ALA A 365 1.26 -0.27 38.77
C ALA A 365 1.76 -1.11 39.97
N ARG A 366 2.24 -2.34 39.73
CA ARG A 366 2.85 -3.19 40.76
C ARG A 366 4.26 -2.70 41.19
N SER A 367 5.06 -2.17 40.27
CA SER A 367 6.41 -1.64 40.59
C SER A 367 6.36 -0.30 41.30
N ARG A 368 5.22 0.35 41.42
CA ARG A 368 5.00 1.62 42.15
C ARG A 368 4.35 1.45 43.53
N ARG A 369 4.12 0.23 43.98
CA ARG A 369 3.73 -0.02 45.36
C ARG A 369 4.97 -0.28 46.19
N PRO A 370 5.21 0.52 47.27
CA PRO A 370 6.37 0.38 48.13
C PRO A 370 6.35 -0.95 48.89
#